data_eb285a4e905aa8012d880c71b82ef48e
#
_entry.id   eb285a4e905aa8012d880c71b82ef48e
#
_cell.length_a   1.000
_cell.length_b   1.000
_cell.length_c   1.000
_cell.angle_alpha   90.00
_cell.angle_beta   90.00
_cell.angle_gamma   90.00
#
_symmetry.space_group_name_H-M   'P 1'
#
loop_
_entity.id
_entity.type
_entity.pdbx_description
1 polymer ?
#
loop_
_entity_poly.entity_id
_entity_poly.type
_entity_poly.pdbx_seq_one_letter_code
_entity_poly.pdbx_strand_id
1 'polypeptide(L)'
;AGAYADGGISVASMAGAAGAPGPYRIPNLKLDSYLVYTNKANPSALRGMGMQQIAWAVESQMDMMAEKLGMDRVEFRLKNVFEEGDRSATGEVLDSVSVKECITKVAEALEWGKGPNVPNRGKAICAWHKFSAPGTTSSAIVKVNGDGSVTLLTGASEIGQGSNTVLAQIAAEELGIGLEDVSVTSGDTDAT
;
A
#
# COMPACT_ATOMS: atom_id res chain seq x y z
N ALA A 1 -15.99 -15.11 -3.98
CA ALA A 1 -15.42 -14.76 -5.29
C ALA A 1 -16.47 -14.30 -6.30
N GLY A 2 -17.76 -14.36 -6.01
CA GLY A 2 -18.80 -14.18 -7.00
C GLY A 2 -19.09 -15.45 -7.78
N ALA A 3 -19.84 -15.34 -8.87
CA ALA A 3 -20.33 -16.49 -9.62
C ALA A 3 -19.31 -17.05 -10.62
N TYR A 4 -18.31 -16.27 -11.02
CA TYR A 4 -17.34 -16.64 -12.05
C TYR A 4 -15.90 -16.34 -11.61
N ALA A 5 -14.96 -17.06 -12.20
CA ALA A 5 -13.54 -16.74 -12.06
C ALA A 5 -13.23 -15.42 -12.80
N ASP A 6 -12.79 -14.44 -12.06
CA ASP A 6 -12.36 -13.12 -12.53
C ASP A 6 -11.26 -12.60 -11.57
N GLY A 7 -10.93 -11.34 -11.63
CA GLY A 7 -9.95 -10.69 -10.76
C GLY A 7 -10.08 -10.97 -9.25
N GLY A 8 -11.27 -11.40 -8.81
CA GLY A 8 -11.50 -11.80 -7.42
C GLY A 8 -10.60 -12.92 -6.90
N ILE A 9 -10.13 -13.82 -7.76
CA ILE A 9 -9.20 -14.90 -7.38
C ILE A 9 -7.85 -14.33 -6.97
N SER A 10 -7.26 -13.52 -7.82
CA SER A 10 -5.97 -12.88 -7.55
C SER A 10 -6.04 -11.95 -6.34
N VAL A 11 -7.13 -11.18 -6.21
CA VAL A 11 -7.37 -10.29 -5.07
C VAL A 11 -7.38 -11.04 -3.75
N ALA A 12 -8.10 -12.14 -3.65
CA ALA A 12 -8.17 -12.92 -2.42
C ALA A 12 -6.84 -13.61 -2.07
N SER A 13 -6.13 -14.12 -3.09
CA SER A 13 -4.81 -14.73 -2.90
C SER A 13 -3.78 -13.70 -2.41
N MET A 14 -3.74 -12.51 -3.03
CA MET A 14 -2.81 -11.47 -2.65
C MET A 14 -3.14 -10.88 -1.27
N ALA A 15 -4.42 -10.64 -0.98
CA ALA A 15 -4.84 -10.15 0.33
C ALA A 15 -4.47 -11.15 1.43
N GLY A 16 -4.74 -12.44 1.21
CA GLY A 16 -4.39 -13.48 2.16
C GLY A 16 -2.89 -13.61 2.36
N ALA A 17 -2.12 -13.83 1.28
CA ALA A 17 -0.71 -14.17 1.37
C ALA A 17 0.17 -13.00 1.83
N ALA A 18 -0.11 -11.78 1.35
CA ALA A 18 0.79 -10.65 1.52
C ALA A 18 0.29 -9.61 2.52
N GLY A 19 -1.02 -9.53 2.74
CA GLY A 19 -1.63 -8.49 3.58
C GLY A 19 -2.02 -8.92 4.98
N ALA A 20 -2.22 -10.22 5.21
CA ALA A 20 -2.90 -10.70 6.40
C ALA A 20 -2.32 -10.29 7.76
N PRO A 21 -1.00 -10.22 7.99
CA PRO A 21 -0.50 -9.79 9.29
C PRO A 21 -0.45 -8.27 9.44
N GLY A 22 -0.71 -7.49 8.39
CA GLY A 22 -0.48 -6.05 8.44
C GLY A 22 1.01 -5.70 8.68
N PRO A 23 1.31 -4.50 9.15
CA PRO A 23 2.68 -4.07 9.41
C PRO A 23 3.21 -4.54 10.77
N TYR A 24 2.84 -5.73 11.22
CA TYR A 24 3.14 -6.24 12.56
C TYR A 24 4.13 -7.39 12.54
N ARG A 25 5.00 -7.41 13.56
CA ARG A 25 5.95 -8.48 13.81
C ARG A 25 5.24 -9.69 14.39
N ILE A 26 4.99 -10.68 13.53
CA ILE A 26 4.38 -11.95 13.91
C ILE A 26 5.35 -13.07 13.52
N PRO A 27 6.17 -13.57 14.48
CA PRO A 27 7.25 -14.50 14.16
C PRO A 27 6.76 -15.88 13.69
N ASN A 28 5.57 -16.28 14.09
CA ASN A 28 4.98 -17.56 13.71
C ASN A 28 3.58 -17.31 13.11
N LEU A 29 3.50 -17.33 11.80
CA LEU A 29 2.29 -17.08 11.05
C LEU A 29 1.84 -18.35 10.31
N LYS A 30 0.60 -18.76 10.51
CA LYS A 30 -0.08 -19.70 9.64
C LYS A 30 -1.34 -19.03 9.11
N LEU A 31 -1.48 -19.01 7.79
CA LEU A 31 -2.62 -18.44 7.10
C LEU A 31 -3.25 -19.47 6.18
N ASP A 32 -4.53 -19.74 6.37
CA ASP A 32 -5.35 -20.55 5.47
C ASP A 32 -6.38 -19.66 4.79
N SER A 33 -6.26 -19.46 3.48
CA SER A 33 -7.18 -18.63 2.71
C SER A 33 -8.05 -19.51 1.81
N TYR A 34 -9.36 -19.40 1.96
CA TYR A 34 -10.35 -20.16 1.18
C TYR A 34 -11.13 -19.24 0.27
N LEU A 35 -10.98 -19.44 -1.02
CA LEU A 35 -11.74 -18.73 -2.03
C LEU A 35 -12.89 -19.59 -2.51
N VAL A 36 -14.10 -19.13 -2.29
CA VAL A 36 -15.31 -19.86 -2.66
C VAL A 36 -16.15 -19.10 -3.69
N TYR A 37 -16.77 -19.82 -4.59
CA TYR A 37 -17.79 -19.25 -5.47
C TYR A 37 -19.05 -18.92 -4.71
N THR A 38 -19.72 -17.86 -5.10
CA THR A 38 -20.99 -17.42 -4.50
C THR A 38 -21.95 -16.97 -5.60
N ASN A 39 -23.26 -17.04 -5.33
CA ASN A 39 -24.32 -16.57 -6.24
C ASN A 39 -24.47 -15.03 -6.19
N LYS A 40 -23.34 -14.31 -6.26
CA LYS A 40 -23.28 -12.85 -6.26
C LYS A 40 -22.53 -12.35 -7.47
N ALA A 41 -22.66 -11.07 -7.77
CA ALA A 41 -21.85 -10.41 -8.78
C ALA A 41 -20.36 -10.65 -8.53
N ASN A 42 -19.57 -10.72 -9.58
CA ASN A 42 -18.13 -10.91 -9.48
C ASN A 42 -17.49 -9.72 -8.78
N PRO A 43 -16.70 -9.95 -7.73
CA PRO A 43 -15.80 -8.93 -7.23
C PRO A 43 -14.63 -8.78 -8.19
N SER A 44 -14.14 -7.58 -8.32
CA SER A 44 -12.94 -7.27 -9.09
C SER A 44 -11.97 -6.44 -8.28
N ALA A 45 -10.83 -6.10 -8.88
CA ALA A 45 -9.78 -5.35 -8.21
C ALA A 45 -10.17 -3.89 -8.04
N LEU A 46 -10.13 -3.40 -6.80
CA LEU A 46 -10.02 -1.99 -6.48
C LEU A 46 -8.57 -1.69 -6.12
N ARG A 47 -8.09 -0.49 -6.36
CA ARG A 47 -6.73 -0.06 -5.96
C ARG A 47 -6.44 -0.44 -4.50
N GLY A 48 -5.38 -1.22 -4.27
CA GLY A 48 -5.09 -1.88 -2.99
C GLY A 48 -5.42 -3.37 -2.95
N MET A 49 -6.19 -3.87 -3.94
CA MET A 49 -6.42 -5.29 -4.24
C MET A 49 -6.66 -6.19 -3.00
N GLY A 50 -7.74 -5.92 -2.25
CA GLY A 50 -8.13 -6.71 -1.08
C GLY A 50 -7.48 -6.26 0.23
N MET A 51 -6.49 -5.38 0.17
CA MET A 51 -5.81 -4.88 1.38
C MET A 51 -6.77 -4.14 2.31
N GLN A 52 -7.74 -3.42 1.77
CA GLN A 52 -8.71 -2.66 2.58
C GLN A 52 -9.55 -3.57 3.49
N GLN A 53 -10.00 -4.70 2.96
CA GLN A 53 -10.81 -5.66 3.73
C GLN A 53 -9.99 -6.31 4.84
N ILE A 54 -8.74 -6.69 4.53
CA ILE A 54 -7.83 -7.26 5.51
C ILE A 54 -7.39 -6.22 6.53
N ALA A 55 -7.08 -5.00 6.08
CA ALA A 55 -6.74 -3.89 6.98
C ALA A 55 -7.84 -3.66 8.02
N TRP A 56 -9.09 -3.59 7.57
CA TRP A 56 -10.22 -3.43 8.49
C TRP A 56 -10.30 -4.55 9.52
N ALA A 57 -10.14 -5.81 9.09
CA ALA A 57 -10.22 -6.96 9.97
C ALA A 57 -9.06 -6.99 10.98
N VAL A 58 -7.83 -6.82 10.52
CA VAL A 58 -6.63 -6.86 11.37
C VAL A 58 -6.60 -5.69 12.35
N GLU A 59 -6.85 -4.48 11.87
CA GLU A 59 -6.81 -3.28 12.70
C GLU A 59 -7.93 -3.25 13.75
N SER A 60 -9.11 -3.80 13.42
CA SER A 60 -10.17 -4.01 14.40
C SER A 60 -9.75 -5.01 15.49
N GLN A 61 -9.06 -6.09 15.13
CA GLN A 61 -8.53 -7.04 16.10
C GLN A 61 -7.42 -6.43 16.96
N MET A 62 -6.56 -5.58 16.39
CA MET A 62 -5.55 -4.86 17.16
C MET A 62 -6.19 -3.97 18.23
N ASP A 63 -7.27 -3.27 17.89
CA ASP A 63 -8.02 -2.48 18.86
C ASP A 63 -8.66 -3.35 19.97
N MET A 64 -9.28 -4.47 19.58
CA MET A 64 -9.87 -5.41 20.53
C MET A 64 -8.83 -6.05 21.46
N MET A 65 -7.65 -6.36 20.96
CA MET A 65 -6.54 -6.89 21.77
C MET A 65 -6.01 -5.84 22.74
N ALA A 66 -5.79 -4.62 22.27
CA ALA A 66 -5.37 -3.52 23.14
C ALA A 66 -6.35 -3.30 24.29
N GLU A 67 -7.65 -3.28 24.00
CA GLU A 67 -8.70 -3.13 25.01
C GLU A 67 -8.68 -4.28 26.04
N LYS A 68 -8.57 -5.54 25.58
CA LYS A 68 -8.48 -6.70 26.48
C LYS A 68 -7.26 -6.69 27.38
N LEU A 69 -6.17 -6.10 26.92
CA LEU A 69 -4.92 -5.96 27.67
C LEU A 69 -4.88 -4.69 28.54
N GLY A 70 -5.91 -3.85 28.48
CA GLY A 70 -5.91 -2.56 29.15
C GLY A 70 -4.83 -1.60 28.67
N MET A 71 -4.40 -1.75 27.42
CA MET A 71 -3.38 -0.90 26.80
C MET A 71 -4.01 0.16 25.91
N ASP A 72 -3.32 1.29 25.80
CA ASP A 72 -3.64 2.27 24.76
C ASP A 72 -3.45 1.69 23.37
N ARG A 73 -4.38 1.98 22.45
CA ARG A 73 -4.40 1.41 21.09
C ARG A 73 -3.20 1.83 20.25
N VAL A 74 -2.70 3.04 20.45
CA VAL A 74 -1.48 3.52 19.77
C VAL A 74 -0.26 2.87 20.38
N GLU A 75 -0.15 2.81 21.71
CA GLU A 75 0.94 2.15 22.40
C GLU A 75 1.04 0.67 21.99
N PHE A 76 -0.08 -0.02 21.91
CA PHE A 76 -0.12 -1.41 21.47
C PHE A 76 0.45 -1.59 20.06
N ARG A 77 0.09 -0.70 19.13
CA ARG A 77 0.65 -0.72 17.77
C ARG A 77 2.14 -0.44 17.75
N LEU A 78 2.59 0.60 18.44
CA LEU A 78 4.02 0.97 18.50
C LEU A 78 4.93 -0.14 19.04
N LYS A 79 4.39 -1.00 19.91
CA LYS A 79 5.13 -2.18 20.41
C LYS A 79 5.24 -3.31 19.39
N ASN A 80 4.32 -3.40 18.46
CA ASN A 80 4.17 -4.58 17.60
C ASN A 80 4.48 -4.32 16.12
N VAL A 81 4.56 -3.07 15.66
CA VAL A 81 4.87 -2.78 14.25
C VAL A 81 6.31 -3.10 13.88
N PHE A 82 6.52 -3.31 12.60
CA PHE A 82 7.83 -3.57 12.03
C PHE A 82 8.87 -2.52 12.39
N GLU A 83 10.09 -2.98 12.49
CA GLU A 83 11.33 -2.20 12.60
C GLU A 83 12.27 -2.57 11.44
N GLU A 84 13.27 -1.74 11.23
CA GLU A 84 14.31 -2.00 10.24
C GLU A 84 15.00 -3.35 10.50
N GLY A 85 15.17 -4.13 9.46
CA GLY A 85 15.71 -5.49 9.54
C GLY A 85 14.70 -6.59 9.83
N ASP A 86 13.45 -6.24 10.18
CA ASP A 86 12.40 -7.24 10.35
C ASP A 86 12.05 -7.93 9.03
N ARG A 87 11.45 -9.11 9.13
CA ARG A 87 10.94 -9.86 7.98
C ARG A 87 9.42 -9.77 7.91
N SER A 88 8.91 -9.47 6.72
CA SER A 88 7.50 -9.58 6.43
C SER A 88 7.02 -11.04 6.40
N ALA A 89 5.72 -11.26 6.39
CA ALA A 89 5.13 -12.60 6.25
C ALA A 89 5.49 -13.31 4.92
N THR A 90 5.87 -12.54 3.91
CA THR A 90 6.34 -13.04 2.61
C THR A 90 7.85 -13.29 2.57
N GLY A 91 8.56 -13.04 3.68
CA GLY A 91 10.00 -13.26 3.80
C GLY A 91 10.87 -12.10 3.34
N GLU A 92 10.26 -11.00 2.88
CA GLU A 92 10.96 -9.77 2.51
C GLU A 92 11.65 -9.16 3.74
N VAL A 93 12.92 -8.80 3.61
CA VAL A 93 13.64 -8.03 4.63
C VAL A 93 13.35 -6.56 4.42
N LEU A 94 13.00 -5.87 5.48
CA LEU A 94 12.57 -4.48 5.45
C LEU A 94 13.76 -3.57 5.79
N ASP A 95 14.36 -2.95 4.79
CA ASP A 95 15.57 -2.13 4.91
C ASP A 95 15.29 -0.67 5.30
N SER A 96 14.06 -0.22 5.12
CA SER A 96 13.63 1.16 5.46
C SER A 96 12.22 1.16 5.99
N VAL A 97 12.06 1.34 7.29
CA VAL A 97 10.77 1.23 7.98
C VAL A 97 10.49 2.46 8.82
N SER A 98 9.50 3.26 8.41
CA SER A 98 9.09 4.47 9.13
C SER A 98 7.70 4.35 9.78
N VAL A 99 7.14 3.14 9.91
CA VAL A 99 5.77 2.95 10.41
C VAL A 99 5.58 3.47 11.84
N LYS A 100 6.58 3.31 12.72
CA LYS A 100 6.53 3.88 14.08
C LYS A 100 6.48 5.39 14.06
N GLU A 101 7.32 6.01 13.25
CA GLU A 101 7.35 7.47 13.09
C GLU A 101 6.02 7.99 12.54
N CYS A 102 5.45 7.33 11.54
CA CYS A 102 4.16 7.67 10.97
C CYS A 102 3.05 7.62 12.03
N ILE A 103 2.97 6.53 12.81
CA ILE A 103 1.97 6.40 13.88
C ILE A 103 2.16 7.50 14.93
N THR A 104 3.39 7.76 15.35
CA THR A 104 3.70 8.78 16.36
C THR A 104 3.27 10.17 15.88
N LYS A 105 3.66 10.58 14.67
CA LYS A 105 3.29 11.87 14.10
C LYS A 105 1.78 12.04 13.93
N VAL A 106 1.09 10.99 13.51
CA VAL A 106 -0.37 11.01 13.37
C VAL A 106 -1.04 11.11 14.74
N ALA A 107 -0.54 10.39 15.75
CA ALA A 107 -1.05 10.46 17.11
C ALA A 107 -0.87 11.86 17.73
N GLU A 108 0.29 12.46 17.51
CA GLU A 108 0.58 13.85 17.92
C GLU A 108 -0.37 14.84 17.23
N ALA A 109 -0.52 14.77 15.92
CA ALA A 109 -1.40 15.64 15.13
C ALA A 109 -2.88 15.51 15.51
N LEU A 110 -3.30 14.31 15.92
CA LEU A 110 -4.65 14.05 16.42
C LEU A 110 -4.82 14.45 17.89
N GLU A 111 -3.76 14.87 18.56
CA GLU A 111 -3.77 15.05 20.02
C GLU A 111 -4.38 13.80 20.70
N TRP A 112 -3.80 12.62 20.40
CA TRP A 112 -4.29 11.34 20.89
C TRP A 112 -4.39 11.31 22.41
N GLY A 113 -5.48 10.81 22.94
CA GLY A 113 -5.73 10.79 24.39
C GLY A 113 -6.05 12.15 25.03
N LYS A 114 -6.08 13.24 24.25
CA LYS A 114 -6.41 14.58 24.72
C LYS A 114 -7.75 15.08 24.18
N GLY A 115 -8.30 16.05 24.89
CA GLY A 115 -9.52 16.75 24.52
C GLY A 115 -10.79 16.14 25.12
N PRO A 116 -11.89 16.89 25.10
CA PRO A 116 -13.17 16.47 25.67
C PRO A 116 -13.76 15.33 24.83
N ASN A 117 -14.49 14.44 25.52
CA ASN A 117 -15.33 13.46 24.85
C ASN A 117 -16.55 14.21 24.26
N VAL A 118 -16.54 14.43 22.95
CA VAL A 118 -17.60 15.12 22.24
C VAL A 118 -18.59 14.08 21.69
N PRO A 119 -19.90 14.20 21.98
CA PRO A 119 -20.90 13.29 21.44
C PRO A 119 -20.80 13.17 19.91
N ASN A 120 -20.95 11.95 19.40
CA ASN A 120 -20.87 11.63 17.97
C ASN A 120 -19.52 11.94 17.30
N ARG A 121 -18.45 12.08 18.06
CA ARG A 121 -17.07 12.18 17.55
C ARG A 121 -16.19 11.08 18.11
N GLY A 122 -15.29 10.55 17.30
CA GLY A 122 -14.31 9.57 17.69
C GLY A 122 -12.97 9.82 16.99
N LYS A 123 -11.88 9.41 17.63
CA LYS A 123 -10.55 9.36 17.03
C LYS A 123 -10.15 7.89 16.89
N ALA A 124 -9.59 7.54 15.74
CA ALA A 124 -9.02 6.22 15.50
C ALA A 124 -7.74 6.35 14.70
N ILE A 125 -6.82 5.43 14.91
CA ILE A 125 -5.57 5.32 14.14
C ILE A 125 -5.47 3.86 13.69
N CYS A 126 -5.19 3.66 12.41
CA CYS A 126 -4.80 2.37 11.86
C CYS A 126 -3.45 2.49 11.17
N ALA A 127 -2.72 1.39 11.07
CA ALA A 127 -1.47 1.31 10.37
C ALA A 127 -1.56 0.22 9.30
N TRP A 128 -1.22 0.55 8.07
CA TRP A 128 -1.25 -0.43 6.99
C TRP A 128 -0.12 -0.17 5.99
N HIS A 129 0.31 -1.24 5.35
CA HIS A 129 1.23 -1.18 4.23
C HIS A 129 0.74 -2.07 3.09
N LYS A 130 1.20 -1.80 1.90
CA LYS A 130 1.08 -2.69 0.75
C LYS A 130 2.49 -3.04 0.30
N PHE A 131 2.74 -4.33 0.14
CA PHE A 131 3.99 -4.78 -0.47
C PHE A 131 4.18 -4.15 -1.86
N SER A 132 5.41 -3.85 -2.22
CA SER A 132 5.79 -3.18 -3.46
C SER A 132 6.66 -4.05 -4.39
N ALA A 133 6.52 -5.36 -4.32
CA ALA A 133 7.23 -6.28 -5.21
C ALA A 133 6.34 -6.65 -6.41
N PRO A 134 6.36 -5.90 -7.51
CA PRO A 134 5.73 -6.32 -8.73
C PRO A 134 6.54 -7.46 -9.32
N GLY A 135 5.95 -8.65 -9.41
CA GLY A 135 6.53 -9.76 -10.15
C GLY A 135 6.48 -9.57 -11.68
N THR A 136 6.49 -8.31 -12.13
CA THR A 136 6.33 -7.93 -13.54
C THR A 136 7.51 -7.09 -14.00
N THR A 137 7.87 -7.27 -15.25
CA THR A 137 8.83 -6.41 -15.95
C THR A 137 8.13 -5.18 -16.51
N SER A 138 8.82 -4.06 -16.48
CA SER A 138 8.41 -2.84 -17.18
C SER A 138 9.58 -2.34 -18.02
N SER A 139 9.27 -1.62 -19.10
CA SER A 139 10.25 -0.96 -19.94
C SER A 139 9.97 0.53 -20.02
N ALA A 140 11.03 1.30 -20.25
CA ALA A 140 10.92 2.71 -20.54
C ALA A 140 11.90 3.10 -21.64
N ILE A 141 11.51 4.03 -22.49
CA ILE A 141 12.35 4.61 -23.53
C ILE A 141 12.44 6.11 -23.28
N VAL A 142 13.65 6.60 -23.16
CA VAL A 142 13.92 8.04 -23.03
C VAL A 142 14.42 8.55 -24.38
N LYS A 143 13.67 9.48 -24.99
CA LYS A 143 14.01 10.12 -26.26
C LYS A 143 14.35 11.57 -26.01
N VAL A 144 15.57 11.96 -26.32
CA VAL A 144 15.99 13.37 -26.34
C VAL A 144 15.63 13.96 -27.70
N ASN A 145 14.92 15.07 -27.73
CA ASN A 145 14.47 15.76 -28.92
C ASN A 145 15.52 16.83 -29.37
N GLY A 146 15.41 17.28 -30.61
CA GLY A 146 16.36 18.23 -31.17
C GLY A 146 16.34 19.64 -30.56
N ASP A 147 15.26 19.96 -29.83
CA ASP A 147 15.08 21.21 -29.07
C ASP A 147 15.56 21.10 -27.61
N GLY A 148 16.08 19.94 -27.21
CA GLY A 148 16.53 19.67 -25.85
C GLY A 148 15.44 19.12 -24.91
N SER A 149 14.20 19.08 -25.36
CA SER A 149 13.13 18.43 -24.58
C SER A 149 13.27 16.90 -24.59
N VAL A 150 12.60 16.25 -23.64
CA VAL A 150 12.64 14.80 -23.48
C VAL A 150 11.25 14.20 -23.54
N THR A 151 11.11 13.12 -24.28
CA THR A 151 9.90 12.27 -24.28
C THR A 151 10.22 10.95 -23.61
N LEU A 152 9.51 10.65 -22.52
CA LEU A 152 9.57 9.37 -21.82
C LEU A 152 8.37 8.51 -22.24
N LEU A 153 8.65 7.37 -22.85
CA LEU A 153 7.64 6.36 -23.19
C LEU A 153 7.70 5.24 -22.14
N THR A 154 6.56 4.88 -21.56
CA THR A 154 6.52 3.85 -20.52
C THR A 154 5.22 3.05 -20.55
N GLY A 155 5.30 1.75 -20.28
CA GLY A 155 4.15 0.87 -20.09
C GLY A 155 3.47 1.02 -18.73
N ALA A 156 3.97 1.87 -17.84
CA ALA A 156 3.37 2.10 -16.52
C ALA A 156 2.06 2.88 -16.63
N SER A 157 0.93 2.22 -16.44
CA SER A 157 -0.38 2.87 -16.51
C SER A 157 -0.63 3.79 -15.31
N GLU A 158 -1.17 4.98 -15.56
CA GLU A 158 -1.61 5.91 -14.53
C GLU A 158 -3.03 5.51 -14.04
N ILE A 159 -3.16 5.22 -12.75
CA ILE A 159 -4.42 4.88 -12.09
C ILE A 159 -4.71 5.78 -10.88
N GLY A 160 -4.12 6.99 -10.87
CA GLY A 160 -4.22 7.96 -9.78
C GLY A 160 -3.10 7.86 -8.75
N GLN A 161 -2.03 7.09 -9.02
CA GLN A 161 -0.85 7.00 -8.16
C GLN A 161 0.22 8.06 -8.45
N GLY A 162 0.08 8.82 -9.52
CA GLY A 162 1.02 9.87 -9.89
C GLY A 162 2.27 9.34 -10.62
N SER A 163 2.18 8.18 -11.28
CA SER A 163 3.33 7.57 -11.95
C SER A 163 3.93 8.47 -13.02
N ASN A 164 3.10 9.12 -13.83
CA ASN A 164 3.60 10.02 -14.87
C ASN A 164 4.44 11.16 -14.28
N THR A 165 3.99 11.78 -13.19
CA THR A 165 4.72 12.84 -12.51
C THR A 165 6.04 12.34 -11.92
N VAL A 166 6.00 11.22 -11.20
CA VAL A 166 7.19 10.66 -10.55
C VAL A 166 8.23 10.23 -11.58
N LEU A 167 7.81 9.58 -12.66
CA LEU A 167 8.72 9.14 -13.72
C LEU A 167 9.33 10.33 -14.48
N ALA A 168 8.56 11.41 -14.69
CA ALA A 168 9.08 12.63 -15.25
C ALA A 168 10.13 13.29 -14.33
N GLN A 169 9.88 13.31 -13.01
CA GLN A 169 10.82 13.82 -12.01
C GLN A 169 12.14 13.05 -12.03
N ILE A 170 12.06 11.71 -12.04
CA ILE A 170 13.25 10.85 -12.11
C ILE A 170 14.06 11.14 -13.39
N ALA A 171 13.37 11.22 -14.54
CA ALA A 171 14.04 11.49 -15.81
C ALA A 171 14.67 12.89 -15.84
N ALA A 172 13.99 13.90 -15.31
CA ALA A 172 14.50 15.27 -15.24
C ALA A 172 15.73 15.36 -14.35
N GLU A 173 15.71 14.73 -13.17
CA GLU A 173 16.83 14.72 -12.22
C GLU A 173 18.06 14.00 -12.81
N GLU A 174 17.87 12.83 -13.39
CA GLU A 174 18.97 12.05 -13.99
C GLU A 174 19.62 12.75 -15.21
N LEU A 175 18.84 13.51 -15.98
CA LEU A 175 19.33 14.24 -17.15
C LEU A 175 19.79 15.67 -16.83
N GLY A 176 19.50 16.18 -15.63
CA GLY A 176 19.85 17.54 -15.23
C GLY A 176 19.06 18.62 -15.97
N ILE A 177 17.79 18.37 -16.30
CA ILE A 177 16.90 19.31 -17.03
C ILE A 177 15.69 19.69 -16.17
N GLY A 178 14.91 20.68 -16.61
CA GLY A 178 13.67 21.07 -15.97
C GLY A 178 12.58 20.00 -16.09
N LEU A 179 11.73 19.88 -15.08
CA LEU A 179 10.58 18.97 -15.14
C LEU A 179 9.63 19.33 -16.29
N GLU A 180 9.51 20.59 -16.59
CA GLU A 180 8.72 21.16 -17.68
C GLU A 180 9.20 20.72 -19.08
N ASP A 181 10.46 20.30 -19.20
CA ASP A 181 11.05 19.82 -20.44
C ASP A 181 10.82 18.32 -20.66
N VAL A 182 10.19 17.61 -19.71
CA VAL A 182 9.90 16.18 -19.80
C VAL A 182 8.43 15.93 -20.07
N SER A 183 8.11 15.28 -21.18
CA SER A 183 6.79 14.77 -21.50
C SER A 183 6.73 13.26 -21.30
N VAL A 184 5.63 12.74 -20.71
CA VAL A 184 5.44 11.31 -20.50
C VAL A 184 4.28 10.82 -21.35
N THR A 185 4.51 9.76 -22.12
CA THR A 185 3.48 8.99 -22.81
C THR A 185 3.39 7.61 -22.14
N SER A 186 2.24 7.26 -21.63
CA SER A 186 1.97 5.98 -20.96
C SER A 186 0.66 5.37 -21.40
N GLY A 187 0.58 4.05 -21.38
CA GLY A 187 -0.65 3.32 -21.71
C GLY A 187 -1.11 3.44 -23.15
N ASP A 188 -0.22 3.78 -24.05
CA ASP A 188 -0.46 3.84 -25.49
C ASP A 188 0.15 2.60 -26.16
N THR A 189 -0.69 1.70 -26.62
CA THR A 189 -0.26 0.41 -27.23
C THR A 189 0.45 0.56 -28.57
N ASP A 190 0.41 1.73 -29.18
CA ASP A 190 1.15 2.03 -30.41
C ASP A 190 2.56 2.62 -30.12
N ALA A 191 2.76 3.11 -28.90
CA ALA A 191 4.00 3.80 -28.53
C ALA A 191 4.73 3.20 -27.32
N THR A 192 4.06 2.42 -26.47
CA THR A 192 4.62 1.90 -25.21
C THR A 192 4.43 0.40 -25.01
#